data_edf2cb9461e920b16f7547d5d9618281
#
_entry.id   edf2cb9461e920b16f7547d5d9618281
#
_cell.length_a   1.000
_cell.length_b   1.000
_cell.length_c   1.000
_cell.angle_alpha   90.00
_cell.angle_beta   90.00
_cell.angle_gamma   90.00
#
_symmetry.space_group_name_H-M   'P 1'
#
loop_
_entity.id
_entity.type
_entity.pdbx_description
1 polymer ?
#
loop_
_entity_poly.entity_id
_entity_poly.type
_entity_poly.pdbx_seq_one_letter_code
_entity_poly.pdbx_strand_id
1 'polypeptide(L)'
;MAVLIIDILVLVLAIVGVAYGGVVGEDQGLAIGWVIFGISMVVLCFGWIPLCGLRVLKPQEALVLTLFGKYIGTLKGEGFYAVNPFCSSVNPAANTKLNQSGDVSTKSMGVTIKENGEIAVNASEQTKKISLKIMTLNNNRQKINDCLGNPVEIGIAVTWRIVDTAKA
;
A
#
# COMPACT_ATOMS: atom_id res chain seq x y z
N MET A 1 -13.69 -8.66 -3.66
CA MET A 1 -14.25 -8.93 -5.01
C MET A 1 -15.67 -8.40 -5.15
N ALA A 2 -16.61 -8.75 -4.25
CA ALA A 2 -18.00 -8.28 -4.35
C ALA A 2 -18.13 -6.75 -4.45
N VAL A 3 -17.42 -5.99 -3.61
CA VAL A 3 -17.45 -4.52 -3.61
C VAL A 3 -17.02 -3.94 -4.97
N LEU A 4 -15.98 -4.49 -5.59
CA LEU A 4 -15.50 -4.06 -6.90
C LEU A 4 -16.55 -4.31 -7.99
N ILE A 5 -17.19 -5.47 -7.97
CA ILE A 5 -18.22 -5.83 -8.96
C ILE A 5 -19.43 -4.90 -8.82
N ILE A 6 -19.87 -4.66 -7.58
CA ILE A 6 -20.99 -3.75 -7.31
C ILE A 6 -20.68 -2.33 -7.77
N ASP A 7 -19.47 -1.83 -7.50
CA ASP A 7 -19.05 -0.49 -7.86
C ASP A 7 -18.97 -0.30 -9.39
N ILE A 8 -18.41 -1.27 -10.10
CA ILE A 8 -18.41 -1.28 -11.59
C ILE A 8 -19.84 -1.29 -12.12
N LEU A 9 -20.74 -2.08 -11.54
CA LEU A 9 -22.13 -2.14 -11.96
C LEU A 9 -22.82 -0.80 -11.76
N VAL A 10 -22.61 -0.13 -10.62
CA VAL A 10 -23.14 1.20 -10.34
C VAL A 10 -22.62 2.24 -11.35
N LEU A 11 -21.32 2.20 -11.67
CA LEU A 11 -20.73 3.09 -12.68
C LEU A 11 -21.33 2.87 -14.08
N VAL A 12 -21.49 1.63 -14.50
CA VAL A 12 -22.13 1.31 -15.79
C VAL A 12 -23.58 1.82 -15.82
N LEU A 13 -24.32 1.63 -14.73
CA LEU A 13 -25.70 2.09 -14.61
C LEU A 13 -25.78 3.62 -14.62
N ALA A 14 -24.80 4.31 -14.03
CA ALA A 14 -24.71 5.77 -14.09
C ALA A 14 -24.42 6.28 -15.51
N ILE A 15 -23.57 5.59 -16.29
CA ILE A 15 -23.31 5.96 -17.70
C ILE A 15 -24.59 5.82 -18.53
N VAL A 16 -25.32 4.73 -18.36
CA VAL A 16 -26.61 4.53 -19.03
C VAL A 16 -27.61 5.61 -18.62
N GLY A 17 -27.64 5.97 -17.33
CA GLY A 17 -28.51 7.03 -16.80
C GLY A 17 -28.19 8.41 -17.37
N VAL A 18 -26.93 8.75 -17.62
CA VAL A 18 -26.53 9.99 -18.30
C VAL A 18 -27.04 9.99 -19.74
N ALA A 19 -26.82 8.90 -20.47
CA ALA A 19 -27.28 8.80 -21.87
C ALA A 19 -28.80 8.89 -21.99
N TYR A 20 -29.50 8.12 -21.17
CA TYR A 20 -30.97 8.09 -21.19
C TYR A 20 -31.57 9.41 -20.70
N GLY A 21 -31.06 9.99 -19.62
CA GLY A 21 -31.53 11.25 -19.05
C GLY A 21 -31.33 12.43 -19.99
N GLY A 22 -30.20 12.44 -20.75
CA GLY A 22 -29.96 13.46 -21.79
C GLY A 22 -30.99 13.41 -22.92
N VAL A 23 -31.23 12.22 -23.50
CA VAL A 23 -32.17 12.02 -24.60
C VAL A 23 -33.61 12.37 -24.16
N VAL A 24 -34.07 11.88 -23.01
CA VAL A 24 -35.42 12.15 -22.50
C VAL A 24 -35.60 13.62 -22.11
N GLY A 25 -34.56 14.28 -21.63
CA GLY A 25 -34.59 15.70 -21.29
C GLY A 25 -34.71 16.59 -22.52
N GLU A 26 -34.07 16.25 -23.65
CA GLU A 26 -34.15 17.02 -24.90
C GLU A 26 -35.43 16.76 -25.71
N ASP A 27 -35.77 15.47 -25.91
CA ASP A 27 -36.88 15.11 -26.79
C ASP A 27 -38.28 15.38 -26.20
N GLN A 28 -38.43 15.18 -24.89
CA GLN A 28 -39.72 15.28 -24.22
C GLN A 28 -39.91 16.52 -23.35
N GLY A 29 -38.83 17.32 -23.16
CA GLY A 29 -38.86 18.50 -22.29
C GLY A 29 -39.25 18.19 -20.84
N LEU A 30 -39.18 16.93 -20.45
CA LEU A 30 -39.59 16.48 -19.12
C LEU A 30 -38.50 16.83 -18.08
N ALA A 31 -38.90 17.55 -17.04
CA ALA A 31 -38.05 17.86 -15.91
C ALA A 31 -37.40 16.60 -15.27
N ILE A 32 -38.09 15.46 -15.38
CA ILE A 32 -37.60 14.15 -14.88
C ILE A 32 -36.31 13.71 -15.61
N GLY A 33 -36.19 13.94 -16.92
CA GLY A 33 -34.97 13.61 -17.68
C GLY A 33 -33.77 14.37 -17.16
N TRP A 34 -33.91 15.66 -16.90
CA TRP A 34 -32.85 16.50 -16.34
C TRP A 34 -32.47 16.11 -14.91
N VAL A 35 -33.41 15.65 -14.09
CA VAL A 35 -33.15 15.14 -12.74
C VAL A 35 -32.37 13.83 -12.81
N ILE A 36 -32.73 12.89 -13.68
CA ILE A 36 -32.02 11.63 -13.88
C ILE A 36 -30.58 11.90 -14.35
N PHE A 37 -30.42 12.81 -15.31
CA PHE A 37 -29.09 13.24 -15.81
C PHE A 37 -28.23 13.80 -14.68
N GLY A 38 -28.79 14.71 -13.87
CA GLY A 38 -28.07 15.33 -12.75
C GLY A 38 -27.63 14.31 -11.71
N ILE A 39 -28.51 13.40 -11.29
CA ILE A 39 -28.21 12.34 -10.32
C ILE A 39 -27.11 11.41 -10.87
N SER A 40 -27.25 10.99 -12.13
CA SER A 40 -26.26 10.10 -12.77
C SER A 40 -24.88 10.75 -12.87
N MET A 41 -24.83 12.06 -13.14
CA MET A 41 -23.59 12.83 -13.19
C MET A 41 -22.90 12.90 -11.83
N VAL A 42 -23.67 13.10 -10.76
CA VAL A 42 -23.17 13.08 -9.38
C VAL A 42 -22.61 11.70 -9.02
N VAL A 43 -23.34 10.63 -9.34
CA VAL A 43 -22.89 9.24 -9.09
C VAL A 43 -21.61 8.94 -9.86
N LEU A 44 -21.45 9.43 -11.08
CA LEU A 44 -20.25 9.26 -11.89
C LEU A 44 -19.04 9.98 -11.29
N CYS A 45 -19.24 11.19 -10.75
CA CYS A 45 -18.16 11.94 -10.08
C CYS A 45 -17.68 11.28 -8.79
N PHE A 46 -18.60 10.76 -7.97
CA PHE A 46 -18.27 10.17 -6.66
C PHE A 46 -18.01 8.67 -6.69
N GLY A 47 -18.42 7.97 -7.74
CA GLY A 47 -18.28 6.52 -7.88
C GLY A 47 -16.84 6.02 -7.94
N TRP A 48 -15.86 6.89 -8.20
CA TRP A 48 -14.43 6.53 -8.17
C TRP A 48 -13.86 6.44 -6.77
N ILE A 49 -14.51 7.03 -5.78
CA ILE A 49 -14.00 7.08 -4.41
C ILE A 49 -13.82 5.68 -3.81
N PRO A 50 -14.79 4.74 -3.91
CA PRO A 50 -14.61 3.39 -3.36
C PRO A 50 -13.47 2.63 -3.99
N LEU A 51 -13.17 2.84 -5.29
CA LEU A 51 -12.06 2.19 -5.99
C LEU A 51 -10.70 2.59 -5.41
N CYS A 52 -10.54 3.82 -4.91
CA CYS A 52 -9.31 4.28 -4.26
C CYS A 52 -9.02 3.51 -2.95
N GLY A 53 -10.03 2.90 -2.34
CA GLY A 53 -9.92 2.10 -1.12
C GLY A 53 -9.46 0.67 -1.35
N LEU A 54 -9.27 0.22 -2.59
CA LEU A 54 -8.82 -1.14 -2.88
C LEU A 54 -7.33 -1.30 -2.60
N ARG A 55 -7.00 -2.30 -1.76
CA ARG A 55 -5.62 -2.64 -1.42
C ARG A 55 -5.37 -4.12 -1.69
N VAL A 56 -4.21 -4.40 -2.30
CA VAL A 56 -3.77 -5.77 -2.59
C VAL A 56 -2.61 -6.10 -1.68
N LEU A 57 -2.74 -7.17 -0.90
CA LEU A 57 -1.67 -7.71 -0.08
C LEU A 57 -1.16 -9.01 -0.68
N LYS A 58 0.17 -9.15 -0.70
CA LYS A 58 0.86 -10.40 -1.04
C LYS A 58 0.99 -11.30 0.20
N PRO A 59 1.23 -12.61 0.00
CA PRO A 59 1.52 -13.49 1.12
C PRO A 59 2.69 -12.97 1.96
N GLN A 60 2.56 -13.10 3.27
CA GLN A 60 3.56 -12.65 4.26
C GLN A 60 3.83 -11.12 4.27
N GLU A 61 2.87 -10.32 3.80
CA GLU A 61 2.86 -8.88 3.95
C GLU A 61 1.74 -8.46 4.92
N ALA A 62 1.98 -7.40 5.69
CA ALA A 62 0.98 -6.74 6.51
C ALA A 62 0.92 -5.26 6.17
N LEU A 63 -0.28 -4.68 6.30
CA LEU A 63 -0.52 -3.26 6.07
C LEU A 63 -1.16 -2.65 7.31
N VAL A 64 -0.44 -1.74 7.94
CA VAL A 64 -0.95 -0.96 9.07
C VAL A 64 -1.73 0.23 8.55
N LEU A 65 -3.00 0.33 8.96
CA LEU A 65 -3.91 1.37 8.53
C LEU A 65 -4.07 2.42 9.62
N THR A 66 -3.89 3.67 9.21
CA THR A 66 -4.13 4.84 10.04
C THR A 66 -5.13 5.77 9.37
N LEU A 67 -6.03 6.36 10.13
CA LEU A 67 -6.94 7.42 9.69
C LEU A 67 -6.61 8.67 10.47
N PHE A 68 -6.21 9.74 9.77
CA PHE A 68 -5.78 10.99 10.37
C PHE A 68 -4.75 10.82 11.51
N GLY A 69 -3.80 9.87 11.33
CA GLY A 69 -2.77 9.58 12.33
C GLY A 69 -3.18 8.61 13.44
N LYS A 70 -4.47 8.26 13.57
CA LYS A 70 -4.94 7.28 14.56
C LYS A 70 -4.90 5.87 13.96
N TYR A 71 -4.33 4.91 14.69
CA TYR A 71 -4.35 3.51 14.32
C TYR A 71 -5.78 2.95 14.31
N ILE A 72 -6.17 2.32 13.20
CA ILE A 72 -7.48 1.67 13.04
C ILE A 72 -7.33 0.16 13.13
N GLY A 73 -6.33 -0.38 12.46
CA GLY A 73 -6.14 -1.82 12.39
C GLY A 73 -5.01 -2.21 11.45
N THR A 74 -4.73 -3.50 11.42
CA THR A 74 -3.73 -4.09 10.53
C THR A 74 -4.37 -5.16 9.68
N LEU A 75 -4.16 -5.06 8.38
CA LEU A 75 -4.52 -6.10 7.43
C LEU A 75 -3.38 -7.12 7.39
N LYS A 76 -3.70 -8.39 7.66
CA LYS A 76 -2.79 -9.53 7.58
C LYS A 76 -3.38 -10.57 6.63
N GLY A 77 -2.51 -11.20 5.85
CA GLY A 77 -2.92 -12.22 4.88
C GLY A 77 -2.94 -11.70 3.45
N GLU A 78 -3.02 -12.65 2.53
CA GLU A 78 -3.07 -12.40 1.10
C GLU A 78 -4.48 -12.09 0.62
N GLY A 79 -4.61 -11.23 -0.37
CA GLY A 79 -5.88 -10.97 -1.03
C GLY A 79 -6.17 -9.52 -1.33
N PHE A 80 -7.42 -9.32 -1.78
CA PHE A 80 -7.98 -8.00 -2.05
C PHE A 80 -8.81 -7.53 -0.87
N TYR A 81 -8.47 -6.37 -0.36
CA TYR A 81 -9.16 -5.72 0.74
C TYR A 81 -9.78 -4.41 0.26
N ALA A 82 -11.04 -4.21 0.60
CA ALA A 82 -11.71 -2.93 0.45
C ALA A 82 -11.61 -2.20 1.80
N VAL A 83 -10.89 -1.10 1.80
CA VAL A 83 -10.64 -0.28 2.99
C VAL A 83 -11.19 1.12 2.72
N ASN A 84 -11.46 1.87 3.76
CA ASN A 84 -11.85 3.26 3.62
C ASN A 84 -10.78 4.02 2.80
N PRO A 85 -11.15 4.72 1.71
CA PRO A 85 -10.21 5.42 0.83
C PRO A 85 -9.38 6.50 1.56
N PHE A 86 -9.89 7.03 2.66
CA PHE A 86 -9.21 8.04 3.47
C PHE A 86 -8.15 7.46 4.42
N CYS A 87 -8.04 6.12 4.51
CA CYS A 87 -7.01 5.48 5.31
C CYS A 87 -5.65 5.57 4.63
N SER A 88 -4.67 6.05 5.39
CA SER A 88 -3.27 6.00 5.01
C SER A 88 -2.60 4.73 5.54
N SER A 89 -1.63 4.22 4.83
CA SER A 89 -0.80 3.11 5.29
C SER A 89 0.53 3.63 5.79
N VAL A 90 0.92 3.21 6.98
CA VAL A 90 2.18 3.61 7.62
C VAL A 90 3.02 2.38 7.91
N ASN A 91 4.30 2.45 7.57
CA ASN A 91 5.28 1.45 7.97
C ASN A 91 6.25 2.11 8.95
N PRO A 92 6.15 1.85 10.25
CA PRO A 92 7.04 2.46 11.25
C PRO A 92 8.50 2.01 11.07
N ALA A 93 8.73 0.82 10.52
CA ALA A 93 10.06 0.28 10.26
C ALA A 93 10.68 0.74 8.92
N ALA A 94 10.01 1.61 8.15
CA ALA A 94 10.49 2.03 6.83
C ALA A 94 11.87 2.72 6.85
N ASN A 95 12.22 3.35 7.95
CA ASN A 95 13.48 4.09 8.11
C ASN A 95 14.60 3.24 8.78
N THR A 96 14.30 2.02 9.19
CA THR A 96 15.27 1.14 9.85
C THR A 96 16.01 0.32 8.80
N LYS A 97 17.29 0.61 8.59
CA LYS A 97 18.18 -0.16 7.71
C LYS A 97 19.02 -1.08 8.57
N LEU A 98 18.68 -2.34 8.64
CA LEU A 98 19.39 -3.33 9.46
C LEU A 98 20.25 -4.29 8.63
N ASN A 99 20.43 -4.09 7.33
CA ASN A 99 21.20 -4.97 6.43
C ASN A 99 20.85 -6.47 6.60
N GLN A 100 19.56 -6.78 6.68
CA GLN A 100 19.07 -8.12 6.95
C GLN A 100 18.63 -8.83 5.68
N SER A 101 18.77 -10.15 5.65
CA SER A 101 18.14 -10.95 4.60
C SER A 101 16.62 -10.92 4.75
N GLY A 102 15.91 -10.44 3.75
CA GLY A 102 14.46 -10.26 3.80
C GLY A 102 13.99 -8.84 4.07
N ASP A 103 14.91 -7.92 4.29
CA ASP A 103 14.62 -6.51 4.28
C ASP A 103 14.01 -6.16 2.93
N VAL A 104 12.80 -5.64 2.96
CA VAL A 104 12.18 -5.10 1.75
C VAL A 104 13.03 -3.89 1.40
N SER A 105 13.82 -4.03 0.33
CA SER A 105 14.76 -3.00 -0.12
C SER A 105 14.03 -1.67 -0.23
N THR A 106 14.12 -0.85 0.79
CA THR A 106 13.85 0.56 0.69
C THR A 106 14.94 1.11 -0.20
N LYS A 107 14.73 1.08 -1.52
CA LYS A 107 15.56 1.86 -2.41
C LYS A 107 15.41 3.31 -1.97
N SER A 108 16.37 3.81 -1.24
CA SER A 108 16.43 5.22 -0.89
C SER A 108 16.43 6.03 -2.19
N MET A 109 15.68 7.12 -2.20
CA MET A 109 15.67 8.08 -3.29
C MET A 109 17.09 8.66 -3.42
N GLY A 110 17.92 7.97 -4.18
CA GLY A 110 19.25 8.41 -4.55
C GLY A 110 19.17 8.99 -5.95
N VAL A 111 19.38 10.26 -6.07
CA VAL A 111 19.72 10.88 -7.37
C VAL A 111 21.13 10.41 -7.68
N THR A 112 21.25 9.37 -8.50
CA THR A 112 22.56 8.97 -9.02
C THR A 112 22.74 9.67 -10.36
N ILE A 113 23.65 10.62 -10.40
CA ILE A 113 24.11 11.24 -11.65
C ILE A 113 25.07 10.20 -12.26
N LYS A 114 24.64 9.57 -13.36
CA LYS A 114 25.54 8.76 -14.17
C LYS A 114 26.49 9.68 -14.93
N GLU A 115 27.71 9.23 -15.15
CA GLU A 115 28.77 9.94 -15.89
C GLU A 115 28.32 10.49 -17.29
N ASN A 116 27.21 10.03 -17.81
CA ASN A 116 26.64 10.46 -19.09
C ASN A 116 25.56 11.56 -18.97
N GLY A 117 25.41 12.21 -17.82
CA GLY A 117 24.47 13.34 -17.66
C GLY A 117 22.99 12.95 -17.58
N GLU A 118 22.65 11.66 -17.60
CA GLU A 118 21.28 11.20 -17.38
C GLU A 118 20.93 11.18 -15.90
N ILE A 119 19.90 11.92 -15.52
CA ILE A 119 19.35 11.93 -14.16
C ILE A 119 18.44 10.71 -14.02
N ALA A 120 18.97 9.63 -13.47
CA ALA A 120 18.14 8.50 -13.06
C ALA A 120 17.50 8.83 -11.70
N VAL A 121 16.28 9.30 -11.73
CA VAL A 121 15.45 9.45 -10.51
C VAL A 121 14.97 8.06 -10.09
N ASN A 122 15.70 7.40 -9.21
CA ASN A 122 15.21 6.22 -8.53
C ASN A 122 14.20 6.67 -7.47
N ALA A 123 12.93 6.79 -7.86
CA ALA A 123 11.83 6.96 -6.90
C ALA A 123 11.76 5.71 -6.03
N SER A 124 12.30 5.76 -4.84
CA SER A 124 12.08 4.72 -3.85
C SER A 124 10.65 4.89 -3.33
N GLU A 125 9.74 4.07 -3.80
CA GLU A 125 8.52 3.85 -3.07
C GLU A 125 8.91 3.33 -1.68
N GLN A 126 8.82 4.20 -0.71
CA GLN A 126 8.91 3.83 0.70
C GLN A 126 7.85 2.74 0.92
N THR A 127 8.29 1.52 1.13
CA THR A 127 7.39 0.37 1.19
C THR A 127 6.47 0.55 2.38
N LYS A 128 5.23 0.94 2.11
CA LYS A 128 4.18 1.16 3.12
C LYS A 128 3.72 -0.14 3.79
N LYS A 129 4.26 -1.28 3.35
CA LYS A 129 3.92 -2.61 3.81
C LYS A 129 5.00 -3.15 4.71
N ILE A 130 4.60 -3.92 5.73
CA ILE A 130 5.50 -4.59 6.67
C ILE A 130 5.69 -6.02 6.20
N SER A 131 6.93 -6.49 6.14
CA SER A 131 7.25 -7.89 5.87
C SER A 131 7.07 -8.72 7.14
N LEU A 132 6.29 -9.82 7.02
CA LEU A 132 6.13 -10.83 8.08
C LEU A 132 7.06 -12.03 7.87
N LYS A 133 7.95 -11.96 6.89
CA LYS A 133 8.93 -13.01 6.62
C LYS A 133 9.90 -13.13 7.78
N ILE A 134 10.48 -14.31 7.91
CA ILE A 134 11.60 -14.54 8.81
C ILE A 134 12.81 -13.78 8.24
N MET A 135 13.40 -12.92 9.06
CA MET A 135 14.56 -12.12 8.73
C MET A 135 15.74 -12.64 9.53
N THR A 136 16.93 -12.62 8.91
CA THR A 136 18.17 -13.04 9.57
C THR A 136 19.12 -11.87 9.62
N LEU A 137 19.45 -11.44 10.83
CA LEU A 137 20.52 -10.50 11.10
C LEU A 137 21.82 -11.29 11.22
N ASN A 138 22.74 -11.08 10.30
CA ASN A 138 24.04 -11.71 10.33
C ASN A 138 25.07 -10.65 10.76
N ASN A 139 25.66 -10.85 11.93
CA ASN A 139 26.75 -10.00 12.40
C ASN A 139 28.08 -10.54 11.85
N ASN A 140 28.94 -9.64 11.40
CA ASN A 140 30.25 -10.01 10.91
C ASN A 140 31.07 -10.69 12.02
N ARG A 141 31.89 -11.65 11.62
CA ARG A 141 32.78 -12.32 12.54
C ARG A 141 33.71 -11.31 13.25
N GLN A 142 33.75 -11.38 14.55
CA GLN A 142 34.59 -10.53 15.38
C GLN A 142 35.63 -11.42 16.10
N LYS A 143 36.84 -10.93 16.13
CA LYS A 143 37.93 -11.55 16.92
C LYS A 143 37.87 -11.03 18.35
N ILE A 144 37.65 -11.92 19.29
CA ILE A 144 37.68 -11.62 20.72
C ILE A 144 38.72 -12.54 21.39
N ASN A 145 39.30 -12.06 22.46
CA ASN A 145 40.22 -12.89 23.24
C ASN A 145 39.45 -13.63 24.34
N ASP A 146 39.71 -14.92 24.46
CA ASP A 146 39.23 -15.73 25.57
C ASP A 146 39.93 -15.30 26.90
N CYS A 147 39.42 -15.77 28.03
CA CYS A 147 39.95 -15.50 29.35
C CYS A 147 41.45 -15.96 29.49
N LEU A 148 41.89 -16.85 28.63
CA LEU A 148 43.28 -17.32 28.54
C LEU A 148 44.13 -16.51 27.55
N GLY A 149 43.55 -15.47 26.91
CA GLY A 149 44.26 -14.64 25.94
C GLY A 149 44.31 -15.21 24.52
N ASN A 150 43.63 -16.33 24.23
CA ASN A 150 43.61 -16.91 22.89
C ASN A 150 42.61 -16.16 22.01
N PRO A 151 42.96 -15.80 20.76
CA PRO A 151 42.01 -15.15 19.83
C PRO A 151 40.98 -16.15 19.31
N VAL A 152 39.73 -15.87 19.54
CA VAL A 152 38.57 -16.65 19.05
C VAL A 152 37.75 -15.79 18.08
N GLU A 153 37.34 -16.37 16.95
CA GLU A 153 36.44 -15.72 16.00
C GLU A 153 35.00 -16.14 16.27
N ILE A 154 34.14 -15.19 16.60
CA ILE A 154 32.72 -15.42 16.86
C ILE A 154 31.88 -14.70 15.84
N GLY A 155 30.97 -15.45 15.18
CA GLY A 155 29.90 -14.92 14.34
C GLY A 155 28.53 -15.25 14.94
N ILE A 156 27.63 -14.29 14.94
CA ILE A 156 26.27 -14.45 15.48
C ILE A 156 25.26 -14.24 14.35
N ALA A 157 24.36 -15.20 14.16
CA ALA A 157 23.22 -15.08 13.28
C ALA A 157 21.94 -15.13 14.12
N VAL A 158 21.14 -14.06 14.08
CA VAL A 158 19.87 -13.98 14.81
C VAL A 158 18.71 -14.01 13.80
N THR A 159 17.82 -14.99 13.95
CA THR A 159 16.60 -15.08 13.17
C THR A 159 15.42 -14.53 13.95
N TRP A 160 14.65 -13.66 13.34
CA TRP A 160 13.48 -13.04 13.97
C TRP A 160 12.38 -12.74 12.97
N ARG A 161 11.16 -12.53 13.45
CA ARG A 161 10.02 -12.11 12.64
C ARG A 161 9.11 -11.18 13.42
N ILE A 162 8.37 -10.33 12.70
CA ILE A 162 7.37 -9.47 13.29
C ILE A 162 6.09 -10.29 13.52
N VAL A 163 5.64 -10.34 14.77
CA VAL A 163 4.38 -11.01 15.17
C VAL A 163 3.29 -9.98 15.39
N ASP A 164 3.59 -8.92 16.13
CA ASP A 164 2.66 -7.85 16.44
C ASP A 164 3.00 -6.59 15.63
N THR A 165 2.19 -6.33 14.62
CA THR A 165 2.38 -5.22 13.68
C THR A 165 1.86 -3.88 14.23
N ALA A 166 1.10 -3.90 15.34
CA ALA A 166 0.61 -2.68 15.96
C ALA A 166 1.65 -2.03 16.88
N LYS A 167 2.63 -2.84 17.34
CA LYS A 167 3.73 -2.44 18.24
C LYS A 167 5.08 -2.37 17.55
N ALA A 168 5.14 -2.73 16.28
CA ALA A 168 6.38 -2.75 15.50
C ALA A 168 6.86 -1.35 15.12
#